data_4edb336d705c14f42e978f25381313f5
#
_entry.id   4edb336d705c14f42e978f25381313f5
#
_cell.length_a   1.000
_cell.length_b   1.000
_cell.length_c   1.000
_cell.angle_alpha   90.00
_cell.angle_beta   90.00
_cell.angle_gamma   90.00
#
_symmetry.space_group_name_H-M   'P 1'
#
loop_
_entity.id
_entity.type
_entity.pdbx_description
1 polymer ?
#
loop_
_entity_poly.entity_id
_entity_poly.type
_entity_poly.pdbx_seq_one_letter_code
_entity_poly.pdbx_strand_id
1 'polypeptide(L)'
;MPNIVVVDDDITNVQLLQMLLELDGFTVHACTNLEQAMAFTNAATNAFVVDWHLERNASGLDLLRAIRQGETAAKKDTAVIISSGDHRREQEALAAGANHFLLKPYPPDELSKLLASLLSS
;
A
#
# COMPACT_ATOMS: atom_id res chain seq x y z
N MET A 1 1.39 13.05 11.89
CA MET A 1 1.49 12.78 10.45
C MET A 1 1.15 11.32 10.21
N PRO A 2 0.30 11.01 9.20
CA PRO A 2 -0.05 9.62 8.93
C PRO A 2 1.16 8.79 8.49
N ASN A 3 1.22 7.56 8.96
CA ASN A 3 2.29 6.62 8.65
C ASN A 3 1.83 5.69 7.53
N ILE A 4 2.55 5.70 6.41
CA ILE A 4 2.22 4.93 5.22
C ILE A 4 3.35 3.94 4.94
N VAL A 5 2.98 2.68 4.71
CA VAL A 5 3.92 1.66 4.25
C VAL A 5 3.68 1.44 2.75
N VAL A 6 4.69 1.71 1.94
CA VAL A 6 4.62 1.55 0.48
C VAL A 6 5.48 0.37 0.09
N VAL A 7 4.90 -0.58 -0.65
CA VAL A 7 5.58 -1.81 -1.06
C VAL A 7 5.52 -1.96 -2.57
N ASP A 8 6.69 -1.96 -3.20
CA ASP A 8 6.82 -2.12 -4.65
C ASP A 8 8.23 -2.66 -4.92
N ASP A 9 8.35 -3.70 -5.72
CA ASP A 9 9.66 -4.31 -6.00
C ASP A 9 10.56 -3.46 -6.90
N ASP A 10 10.01 -2.42 -7.53
CA ASP A 10 10.79 -1.44 -8.29
C ASP A 10 11.26 -0.34 -7.34
N ILE A 11 12.56 -0.37 -7.00
CA ILE A 11 13.12 0.57 -6.04
C ILE A 11 13.01 2.03 -6.50
N THR A 12 13.13 2.27 -7.80
CA THR A 12 13.00 3.64 -8.35
C THR A 12 11.58 4.15 -8.12
N ASN A 13 10.59 3.32 -8.39
CA ASN A 13 9.19 3.70 -8.22
C ASN A 13 8.85 3.93 -6.75
N VAL A 14 9.28 3.05 -5.85
CA VAL A 14 8.95 3.19 -4.43
C VAL A 14 9.61 4.43 -3.83
N GLN A 15 10.84 4.75 -4.26
CA GLN A 15 11.52 5.96 -3.79
C GLN A 15 10.85 7.22 -4.31
N LEU A 16 10.37 7.22 -5.55
CA LEU A 16 9.63 8.34 -6.10
C LEU A 16 8.33 8.57 -5.33
N LEU A 17 7.58 7.52 -5.06
CA LEU A 17 6.35 7.61 -4.29
C LEU A 17 6.63 8.13 -2.87
N GLN A 18 7.70 7.66 -2.24
CA GLN A 18 8.10 8.14 -0.93
C GLN A 18 8.31 9.65 -0.95
N MET A 19 9.11 10.14 -1.91
CA MET A 19 9.42 11.56 -2.00
C MET A 19 8.15 12.39 -2.20
N LEU A 20 7.27 11.97 -3.11
CA LEU A 20 6.07 12.73 -3.44
C LEU A 20 5.08 12.75 -2.26
N LEU A 21 4.90 11.61 -1.59
CA LEU A 21 3.99 11.54 -0.45
C LEU A 21 4.53 12.32 0.75
N GLU A 22 5.85 12.30 0.97
CA GLU A 22 6.45 13.07 2.06
C GLU A 22 6.30 14.57 1.82
N LEU A 23 6.32 15.04 0.58
CA LEU A 23 6.04 16.43 0.26
C LEU A 23 4.62 16.83 0.64
N ASP A 24 3.69 15.88 0.64
CA ASP A 24 2.29 16.13 0.99
C ASP A 24 2.00 15.87 2.48
N GLY A 25 3.03 15.66 3.29
CA GLY A 25 2.89 15.59 4.74
C GLY A 25 2.75 14.19 5.32
N PHE A 26 2.92 13.14 4.53
CA PHE A 26 2.89 11.77 5.03
C PHE A 26 4.26 11.33 5.51
N THR A 27 4.30 10.45 6.50
CA THR A 27 5.52 9.73 6.89
C THR A 27 5.51 8.39 6.17
N VAL A 28 6.54 8.10 5.37
CA VAL A 28 6.53 6.97 4.45
C VAL A 28 7.68 6.02 4.73
N HIS A 29 7.36 4.73 4.80
CA HIS A 29 8.34 3.65 4.85
C HIS A 29 8.30 2.95 3.50
N ALA A 30 9.36 3.14 2.71
CA ALA A 30 9.48 2.56 1.37
C ALA A 30 10.08 1.16 1.47
N CYS A 31 9.37 0.17 0.97
CA CYS A 31 9.76 -1.24 1.07
C CYS A 31 9.75 -1.88 -0.31
N THR A 32 10.70 -2.79 -0.55
CA THR A 32 10.78 -3.49 -1.82
C THR A 32 10.35 -4.95 -1.74
N ASN A 33 10.01 -5.43 -0.56
CA ASN A 33 9.52 -6.80 -0.36
C ASN A 33 8.64 -6.88 0.89
N LEU A 34 7.98 -8.01 1.07
CA LEU A 34 7.06 -8.21 2.19
C LEU A 34 7.78 -8.25 3.53
N GLU A 35 8.99 -8.80 3.58
CA GLU A 35 9.77 -8.86 4.82
C GLU A 35 10.04 -7.45 5.36
N GLN A 36 10.47 -6.53 4.50
CA GLN A 36 10.68 -5.14 4.89
C GLN A 36 9.38 -4.49 5.32
N ALA A 37 8.30 -4.75 4.60
CA ALA A 37 6.98 -4.20 4.95
C ALA A 37 6.57 -4.63 6.34
N MET A 38 6.72 -5.91 6.67
CA MET A 38 6.38 -6.41 8.00
C MET A 38 7.26 -5.81 9.09
N ALA A 39 8.54 -5.56 8.81
CA ALA A 39 9.46 -4.96 9.78
C ALA A 39 9.05 -3.53 10.14
N PHE A 40 8.48 -2.77 9.20
CA PHE A 40 8.04 -1.40 9.43
C PHE A 40 6.59 -1.27 9.88
N THR A 41 5.82 -2.35 9.81
CA THR A 41 4.41 -2.33 10.19
C THR A 41 4.27 -2.36 11.72
N ASN A 42 3.39 -1.51 12.23
CA ASN A 42 3.05 -1.48 13.66
C ASN A 42 1.61 -1.00 13.84
N ALA A 43 1.17 -0.91 15.09
CA ALA A 43 -0.21 -0.51 15.39
C ALA A 43 -0.53 0.93 14.98
N ALA A 44 0.51 1.76 14.76
CA ALA A 44 0.34 3.15 14.33
C ALA A 44 0.37 3.30 12.81
N THR A 45 0.54 2.21 12.05
CA THR A 45 0.48 2.25 10.58
C THR A 45 -0.93 2.64 10.15
N ASN A 46 -1.06 3.71 9.39
CA ASN A 46 -2.36 4.25 8.97
C ASN A 46 -2.85 3.70 7.64
N ALA A 47 -1.93 3.40 6.72
CA ALA A 47 -2.30 2.89 5.42
C ALA A 47 -1.16 2.12 4.78
N PHE A 48 -1.52 1.26 3.83
CA PHE A 48 -0.58 0.53 2.98
C PHE A 48 -0.87 0.86 1.53
N VAL A 49 0.17 1.04 0.74
CA VAL A 49 0.10 1.12 -0.71
C VAL A 49 0.96 -0.01 -1.25
N VAL A 50 0.34 -1.03 -1.83
CA VAL A 50 1.02 -2.28 -2.14
C VAL A 50 0.80 -2.63 -3.61
N ASP A 51 1.92 -2.88 -4.33
CA ASP A 51 1.84 -3.40 -5.69
C ASP A 51 1.37 -4.85 -5.66
N TRP A 52 0.50 -5.23 -6.59
CA TRP A 52 0.02 -6.60 -6.71
C TRP A 52 1.16 -7.58 -6.95
N HIS A 53 2.07 -7.22 -7.87
CA HIS A 53 3.18 -8.09 -8.25
C HIS A 53 4.43 -7.72 -7.47
N LEU A 54 4.95 -8.67 -6.70
CA LEU A 54 6.19 -8.52 -5.94
C LEU A 54 7.16 -9.62 -6.36
N GLU A 55 8.43 -9.46 -6.00
CA GLU A 55 9.46 -10.43 -6.34
C GLU A 55 9.20 -11.81 -5.72
N ARG A 56 9.79 -12.85 -6.31
CA ARG A 56 9.75 -14.23 -5.82
C ARG A 56 8.34 -14.79 -5.73
N ASN A 57 7.51 -14.45 -6.72
CA ASN A 57 6.12 -14.91 -6.79
C ASN A 57 5.26 -14.45 -5.59
N ALA A 58 5.76 -13.51 -4.80
CA ALA A 58 4.94 -12.90 -3.75
C ALA A 58 3.92 -11.95 -4.38
N SER A 59 2.82 -11.77 -3.69
CA SER A 59 1.74 -10.91 -4.14
C SER A 59 1.36 -9.93 -3.05
N GLY A 60 1.01 -8.70 -3.45
CA GLY A 60 0.43 -7.74 -2.53
C GLY A 60 -0.86 -8.25 -1.90
N LEU A 61 -1.55 -9.17 -2.58
CA LEU A 61 -2.73 -9.82 -2.04
C LEU A 61 -2.42 -10.62 -0.76
N ASP A 62 -1.23 -11.25 -0.70
CA ASP A 62 -0.82 -11.99 0.47
C ASP A 62 -0.71 -11.08 1.69
N LEU A 63 -0.14 -9.89 1.51
CA LEU A 63 -0.05 -8.92 2.60
C LEU A 63 -1.44 -8.42 2.99
N LEU A 64 -2.28 -8.11 2.03
CA LEU A 64 -3.65 -7.66 2.29
C LEU A 64 -4.41 -8.69 3.12
N ARG A 65 -4.34 -9.97 2.73
CA ARG A 65 -5.02 -11.04 3.47
C ARG A 65 -4.48 -11.16 4.89
N ALA A 66 -3.16 -11.08 5.06
CA ALA A 66 -2.55 -11.14 6.39
C ALA A 66 -3.03 -10.00 7.27
N ILE A 67 -3.12 -8.78 6.73
CA ILE A 67 -3.63 -7.62 7.48
C ILE A 67 -5.07 -7.87 7.93
N ARG A 68 -5.93 -8.28 7.01
CA ARG A 68 -7.36 -8.48 7.30
C ARG A 68 -7.62 -9.62 8.26
N GLN A 69 -6.72 -10.62 8.30
CA GLN A 69 -6.82 -11.75 9.22
C GLN A 69 -6.21 -11.45 10.59
N GLY A 70 -5.61 -10.27 10.76
CA GLY A 70 -5.00 -9.89 12.03
C GLY A 70 -3.64 -10.54 12.28
N GLU A 71 -2.97 -10.95 11.20
CA GLU A 71 -1.67 -11.64 11.28
C GLU A 71 -0.50 -10.66 11.23
N THR A 72 -0.77 -9.35 11.23
CA THR A 72 0.25 -8.31 11.23
C THR A 72 0.11 -7.46 12.48
N ALA A 73 1.11 -6.61 12.73
CA ALA A 73 1.06 -5.67 13.86
C ALA A 73 0.10 -4.49 13.58
N ALA A 74 -0.35 -4.32 12.34
CA ALA A 74 -1.32 -3.28 12.00
C ALA A 74 -2.73 -3.70 12.41
N LYS A 75 -3.63 -2.73 12.52
CA LYS A 75 -5.05 -3.00 12.76
C LYS A 75 -5.65 -3.70 11.55
N LYS A 76 -6.59 -4.60 11.79
CA LYS A 76 -7.23 -5.37 10.71
C LYS A 76 -7.92 -4.49 9.67
N ASP A 77 -8.45 -3.34 10.09
CA ASP A 77 -9.21 -2.42 9.25
C ASP A 77 -8.35 -1.27 8.70
N THR A 78 -7.03 -1.35 8.85
CA THR A 78 -6.11 -0.35 8.29
C THR A 78 -6.36 -0.19 6.80
N ALA A 79 -6.29 1.04 6.30
CA ALA A 79 -6.52 1.32 4.89
C ALA A 79 -5.46 0.61 4.02
N VAL A 80 -5.89 -0.08 2.98
CA VAL A 80 -5.00 -0.75 2.03
C VAL A 80 -5.41 -0.39 0.62
N ILE A 81 -4.46 0.12 -0.15
CA ILE A 81 -4.60 0.40 -1.57
C ILE A 81 -3.73 -0.59 -2.32
N ILE A 82 -4.32 -1.33 -3.24
CA ILE A 82 -3.59 -2.24 -4.13
C ILE A 82 -3.44 -1.57 -5.48
N SER A 83 -2.26 -1.66 -6.08
CA SER A 83 -2.01 -1.15 -7.43
C SER A 83 -1.53 -2.25 -8.35
N SER A 84 -1.89 -2.16 -9.63
CA SER A 84 -1.46 -3.11 -10.66
C SER A 84 -1.62 -2.49 -12.03
N GLY A 85 -0.82 -2.94 -12.99
CA GLY A 85 -1.02 -2.61 -14.40
C GLY A 85 -2.11 -3.45 -15.06
N ASP A 86 -2.72 -4.38 -14.34
CA ASP A 86 -3.73 -5.29 -14.86
C ASP A 86 -5.08 -4.99 -14.20
N HIS A 87 -5.98 -4.36 -14.96
CA HIS A 87 -7.31 -3.99 -14.46
C HIS A 87 -8.16 -5.20 -14.03
N ARG A 88 -7.84 -6.40 -14.48
CA ARG A 88 -8.57 -7.61 -14.11
C ARG A 88 -8.36 -7.99 -12.64
N ARG A 89 -7.35 -7.40 -11.99
CA ARG A 89 -7.05 -7.66 -10.58
C ARG A 89 -7.94 -6.88 -9.62
N GLU A 90 -8.67 -5.89 -10.12
CA GLU A 90 -9.46 -5.00 -9.27
C GLU A 90 -10.48 -5.74 -8.42
N GLN A 91 -11.28 -6.60 -9.04
CA GLN A 91 -12.34 -7.31 -8.30
C GLN A 91 -11.76 -8.21 -7.22
N GLU A 92 -10.67 -8.91 -7.52
CA GLU A 92 -10.04 -9.79 -6.54
C GLU A 92 -9.46 -9.00 -5.38
N ALA A 93 -8.82 -7.86 -5.64
CA ALA A 93 -8.28 -7.01 -4.60
C ALA A 93 -9.39 -6.48 -3.69
N LEU A 94 -10.46 -5.96 -4.25
CA LEU A 94 -11.57 -5.43 -3.47
C LEU A 94 -12.28 -6.53 -2.69
N ALA A 95 -12.47 -7.70 -3.28
CA ALA A 95 -13.08 -8.84 -2.60
C ALA A 95 -12.23 -9.34 -1.42
N ALA A 96 -10.90 -9.18 -1.51
CA ALA A 96 -10.00 -9.57 -0.42
C ALA A 96 -9.92 -8.51 0.68
N GLY A 97 -10.56 -7.36 0.50
CA GLY A 97 -10.66 -6.33 1.54
C GLY A 97 -9.86 -5.07 1.30
N ALA A 98 -9.34 -4.84 0.06
CA ALA A 98 -8.69 -3.57 -0.26
C ALA A 98 -9.72 -2.44 -0.22
N ASN A 99 -9.30 -1.29 0.30
CA ASN A 99 -10.16 -0.11 0.32
C ASN A 99 -10.27 0.51 -1.07
N HIS A 100 -9.22 0.37 -1.87
CA HIS A 100 -9.19 0.93 -3.21
C HIS A 100 -8.21 0.17 -4.09
N PHE A 101 -8.42 0.27 -5.40
CA PHE A 101 -7.51 -0.30 -6.40
C PHE A 101 -7.09 0.82 -7.36
N LEU A 102 -5.78 0.98 -7.59
CA LEU A 102 -5.25 1.95 -8.54
C LEU A 102 -4.64 1.23 -9.73
N LEU A 103 -5.13 1.54 -10.92
CA LEU A 103 -4.59 1.00 -12.16
C LEU A 103 -3.36 1.82 -12.57
N LYS A 104 -2.23 1.14 -12.77
CA LYS A 104 -1.01 1.79 -13.25
C LYS A 104 -1.06 1.99 -14.77
N PRO A 105 -0.48 3.06 -15.30
CA PRO A 105 0.08 4.19 -14.55
C PRO A 105 -1.02 5.13 -14.07
N TYR A 106 -0.81 5.75 -12.91
CA TYR A 106 -1.72 6.76 -12.37
C TYR A 106 -0.94 8.03 -12.06
N PRO A 107 -1.59 9.22 -12.09
CA PRO A 107 -0.91 10.45 -11.68
C PRO A 107 -0.55 10.40 -10.19
N PRO A 108 0.68 10.82 -9.81
CA PRO A 108 1.09 10.74 -8.40
C PRO A 108 0.18 11.47 -7.42
N ASP A 109 -0.42 12.60 -7.84
CA ASP A 109 -1.33 13.35 -6.97
C ASP A 109 -2.64 12.62 -6.71
N GLU A 110 -3.02 11.69 -7.58
CA GLU A 110 -4.21 10.86 -7.36
C GLU A 110 -4.04 9.99 -6.11
N LEU A 111 -2.87 9.39 -5.93
CA LEU A 111 -2.58 8.58 -4.75
C LEU A 111 -2.63 9.43 -3.48
N SER A 112 -2.02 10.61 -3.50
CA SER A 112 -2.00 11.50 -2.36
C SER A 112 -3.41 11.92 -1.95
N LYS A 113 -4.24 12.29 -2.92
CA LYS A 113 -5.64 12.67 -2.68
C LYS A 113 -6.45 11.52 -2.12
N LEU A 114 -6.23 10.33 -2.66
CA LEU A 114 -6.93 9.13 -2.19
C LEU A 114 -6.56 8.80 -0.75
N LEU A 115 -5.28 8.86 -0.41
CA LEU A 115 -4.83 8.63 0.96
C LEU A 115 -5.43 9.67 1.91
N ALA A 116 -5.42 10.94 1.52
CA ALA A 116 -6.02 11.99 2.34
C ALA A 116 -7.51 11.73 2.58
N SER A 117 -8.23 11.29 1.56
CA SER A 117 -9.64 10.96 1.67
C SER A 117 -9.88 9.76 2.59
N LEU A 118 -9.08 8.71 2.47
CA LEU A 118 -9.24 7.50 3.29
C LEU A 118 -8.89 7.74 4.74
N LEU A 119 -7.96 8.65 5.02
CA LEU A 119 -7.46 8.91 6.37
C LEU A 119 -8.12 10.10 7.06
N SER A 120 -8.92 10.87 6.35
CA SER A 120 -9.73 11.92 6.96
C SER A 120 -11.01 11.30 7.48
N SER A 121 -11.28 11.52 8.72
CA SER A 121 -12.52 10.99 9.34
C SER A 121 -13.32 12.11 9.96
#